data_1658729dfbe27beba199eeb04a43185d
#
_entry.id   1658729dfbe27beba199eeb04a43185d
#
_cell.length_a   1.000
_cell.length_b   1.000
_cell.length_c   1.000
_cell.angle_alpha   90.00
_cell.angle_beta   90.00
_cell.angle_gamma   90.00
#
_symmetry.space_group_name_H-M   'P 1'
#
loop_
_entity.id
_entity.type
_entity.pdbx_description
1 polymer ?
#
loop_
_entity_poly.entity_id
_entity_poly.type
_entity_poly.pdbx_seq_one_letter_code
_entity_poly.pdbx_strand_id
1 'polypeptide(L)'
;MIAWHHLPGSRTLQLLSVLSEVVMTSSALPMDNQWLPFTPNRQFRHDPRIFVGADGMHFTTHDGRQVIDGISSLWCVGAGHNRKPINEAIKRQLDTLDYATAFQAGNDKAFLAAQKIAQLAPGDLNKVLFCNSGSEAADTSLKVALAYHRARGEGHRTVFIGREKGYHGVNFGGMSVGGLPANRKAFGAQLLPRVDHMRFIHDPVNHAYIHGEEPVWAEDPLLELEQRILPLHDPSNVAAIIVEPIAGSAGWYIPPKGYLQRLRQICDKHGILLIFDEVITGFGRLGTPFAADFYGVVPDMLNFAKAVTNGVIPLGGVICRDFIYDAMMNTSAPEHAIEFFHGYTYSGHPVACAAALATLELMEQEDLFARAGQQGRVLGDALHSTLKGLPGVAGIRSLGLAGAVELAPDASAPGKKAFEIFRSCFQQGVWIRPAGDNLVVCPPYIVTDAHIEQIVGTMAKAISQHA
;
A
#
# COMPACT_ATOMS: atom_id res chain seq x y z
N MET A 1 57.84 -5.60 17.14
CA MET A 1 58.43 -4.77 16.05
C MET A 1 58.22 -5.53 14.77
N ILE A 2 57.19 -5.24 13.99
CA ILE A 2 56.96 -5.76 12.65
C ILE A 2 56.86 -4.56 11.73
N ALA A 3 57.77 -4.47 10.79
CA ALA A 3 57.97 -3.34 9.91
C ALA A 3 56.88 -3.29 8.80
N TRP A 4 56.30 -2.11 8.59
CA TRP A 4 55.44 -1.82 7.46
C TRP A 4 56.30 -1.44 6.25
N HIS A 5 56.23 -2.22 5.19
CA HIS A 5 56.83 -1.87 3.91
C HIS A 5 55.90 -0.91 3.14
N HIS A 6 56.44 0.24 2.79
CA HIS A 6 55.84 1.20 1.86
C HIS A 6 55.69 0.58 0.46
N LEU A 7 54.47 0.64 -0.09
CA LEU A 7 54.20 0.50 -1.52
C LEU A 7 54.06 1.87 -2.15
N PRO A 8 54.62 2.11 -3.35
CA PRO A 8 54.63 3.44 -3.96
C PRO A 8 53.24 3.83 -4.53
N GLY A 9 52.83 5.04 -4.21
CA GLY A 9 51.65 5.66 -4.77
C GLY A 9 51.77 5.92 -6.26
N SER A 10 50.84 5.38 -7.05
CA SER A 10 50.43 5.89 -8.37
C SER A 10 49.29 5.07 -9.03
N ARG A 11 48.64 4.14 -8.32
CA ARG A 11 47.53 3.36 -8.93
C ARG A 11 46.12 3.69 -8.35
N THR A 12 46.02 4.57 -7.37
CA THR A 12 44.74 4.84 -6.70
C THR A 12 43.88 5.91 -7.39
N LEU A 13 44.43 6.66 -8.32
CA LEU A 13 43.70 7.72 -9.03
C LEU A 13 43.13 7.28 -10.40
N GLN A 14 43.46 6.09 -10.90
CA GLN A 14 42.88 5.56 -12.15
C GLN A 14 41.64 4.69 -11.95
N LEU A 15 41.31 4.30 -10.73
CA LEU A 15 40.12 3.49 -10.44
C LEU A 15 38.83 4.30 -10.23
N LEU A 16 38.92 5.62 -10.06
CA LEU A 16 37.77 6.50 -9.86
C LEU A 16 37.19 7.10 -11.16
N SER A 17 37.85 6.94 -12.30
CA SER A 17 37.36 7.45 -13.60
C SER A 17 36.68 6.40 -14.50
N VAL A 18 36.54 5.15 -14.03
CA VAL A 18 35.95 4.06 -14.84
C VAL A 18 34.50 3.72 -14.41
N LEU A 19 33.91 4.50 -13.49
CA LEU A 19 32.51 4.33 -13.10
C LEU A 19 31.51 5.13 -13.93
N SER A 20 31.93 5.74 -15.03
CA SER A 20 31.03 6.39 -16.00
C SER A 20 30.80 5.45 -17.19
N GLU A 21 29.53 5.05 -17.37
CA GLU A 21 28.97 4.46 -18.59
C GLU A 21 29.32 3.00 -18.93
N VAL A 22 29.14 2.07 -18.04
CA VAL A 22 28.86 0.69 -18.47
C VAL A 22 27.33 0.58 -18.60
N VAL A 23 26.79 0.78 -19.78
CA VAL A 23 25.46 0.25 -20.14
C VAL A 23 25.59 -1.27 -20.08
N MET A 24 25.25 -1.85 -18.90
CA MET A 24 25.29 -3.29 -18.72
C MET A 24 24.17 -3.90 -19.57
N THR A 25 24.52 -4.67 -20.59
CA THR A 25 23.54 -5.49 -21.32
C THR A 25 22.91 -6.50 -20.37
N SER A 26 21.66 -6.90 -20.59
CA SER A 26 20.93 -7.85 -19.74
C SER A 26 21.68 -9.17 -19.52
N SER A 27 22.54 -9.57 -20.43
CA SER A 27 23.42 -10.75 -20.34
C SER A 27 24.56 -10.61 -19.31
N ALA A 28 24.83 -9.38 -18.81
CA ALA A 28 25.89 -9.11 -17.84
C ALA A 28 25.40 -8.98 -16.39
N LEU A 29 24.08 -8.92 -16.14
CA LEU A 29 23.54 -8.80 -14.80
C LEU A 29 23.46 -10.17 -14.12
N PRO A 30 23.99 -10.32 -12.88
CA PRO A 30 23.94 -11.59 -12.14
C PRO A 30 22.53 -11.82 -11.52
N MET A 31 21.55 -12.16 -12.37
CA MET A 31 20.15 -12.30 -11.95
C MET A 31 19.84 -13.53 -11.08
N ASP A 32 20.77 -14.50 -10.99
CA ASP A 32 20.52 -15.78 -10.36
C ASP A 32 20.42 -15.71 -8.82
N ASN A 33 21.10 -14.73 -8.23
CA ASN A 33 21.18 -14.59 -6.79
C ASN A 33 19.97 -13.89 -6.15
N GLN A 34 19.14 -13.21 -6.93
CA GLN A 34 17.95 -12.54 -6.42
C GLN A 34 16.70 -13.37 -6.68
N TRP A 35 15.98 -13.71 -5.60
CA TRP A 35 14.65 -14.28 -5.67
C TRP A 35 13.62 -13.15 -5.64
N LEU A 36 13.04 -12.82 -6.79
CA LEU A 36 12.06 -11.75 -6.92
C LEU A 36 10.74 -12.12 -6.22
N PRO A 37 10.21 -11.26 -5.34
CA PRO A 37 8.95 -11.51 -4.64
C PRO A 37 7.74 -11.37 -5.59
N PHE A 38 6.68 -12.15 -5.36
CA PHE A 38 5.43 -12.12 -6.14
C PHE A 38 5.62 -12.08 -7.66
N THR A 39 6.64 -12.76 -8.15
CA THR A 39 7.06 -12.73 -9.55
C THR A 39 7.18 -14.15 -10.09
N PRO A 40 6.66 -14.46 -11.29
CA PRO A 40 6.97 -15.70 -11.97
C PRO A 40 8.44 -15.69 -12.42
N ASN A 41 9.36 -16.04 -11.51
CA ASN A 41 10.81 -15.90 -11.69
C ASN A 41 11.35 -16.61 -12.94
N ARG A 42 10.80 -17.78 -13.28
CA ARG A 42 11.16 -18.50 -14.52
C ARG A 42 10.89 -17.66 -15.76
N GLN A 43 9.68 -17.04 -15.85
CA GLN A 43 9.32 -16.16 -16.97
C GLN A 43 10.17 -14.88 -16.95
N PHE A 44 10.40 -14.28 -15.77
CA PHE A 44 11.17 -13.04 -15.66
C PHE A 44 12.62 -13.22 -16.16
N ARG A 45 13.26 -14.36 -15.92
CA ARG A 45 14.62 -14.64 -16.41
C ARG A 45 14.72 -14.73 -17.93
N HIS A 46 13.63 -15.15 -18.61
CA HIS A 46 13.57 -15.20 -20.08
C HIS A 46 13.23 -13.85 -20.72
N ASP A 47 12.50 -12.99 -20.02
CA ASP A 47 12.02 -11.69 -20.49
C ASP A 47 12.07 -10.68 -19.32
N PRO A 48 13.27 -10.23 -18.95
CA PRO A 48 13.47 -9.40 -17.78
C PRO A 48 12.97 -7.97 -17.99
N ARG A 49 12.35 -7.41 -16.97
CA ARG A 49 11.89 -6.03 -16.89
C ARG A 49 12.72 -5.30 -15.84
N ILE A 50 13.81 -4.67 -16.28
CA ILE A 50 14.83 -4.09 -15.40
C ILE A 50 14.86 -2.58 -15.59
N PHE A 51 14.66 -1.86 -14.49
CA PHE A 51 14.76 -0.42 -14.44
C PHE A 51 16.14 0.00 -13.92
N VAL A 52 16.77 0.97 -14.56
CA VAL A 52 18.09 1.51 -14.21
C VAL A 52 18.04 3.00 -13.88
N GLY A 53 16.92 3.66 -14.16
CA GLY A 53 16.69 5.06 -13.83
C GLY A 53 15.20 5.36 -13.77
N ALA A 54 14.87 6.52 -13.20
CA ALA A 54 13.51 7.05 -13.21
C ALA A 54 13.52 8.57 -13.06
N ASP A 55 12.57 9.26 -13.69
CA ASP A 55 12.33 10.68 -13.51
C ASP A 55 10.86 11.02 -13.79
N GLY A 56 10.24 11.81 -12.90
CA GLY A 56 8.83 12.21 -13.00
C GLY A 56 7.89 11.03 -13.19
N MET A 57 7.34 10.87 -14.39
CA MET A 57 6.40 9.80 -14.76
C MET A 57 7.07 8.57 -15.37
N HIS A 58 8.38 8.58 -15.62
CA HIS A 58 9.01 7.58 -16.47
C HIS A 58 10.10 6.81 -15.74
N PHE A 59 10.15 5.50 -16.04
CA PHE A 59 11.31 4.66 -15.81
C PHE A 59 12.19 4.62 -17.06
N THR A 60 13.49 4.50 -16.86
CA THR A 60 14.44 4.10 -17.90
C THR A 60 14.81 2.63 -17.70
N THR A 61 14.60 1.82 -18.72
CA THR A 61 14.95 0.41 -18.70
C THR A 61 16.44 0.19 -19.01
N HIS A 62 16.97 -1.00 -18.69
CA HIS A 62 18.37 -1.34 -18.98
C HIS A 62 18.75 -1.31 -20.47
N ASP A 63 17.76 -1.40 -21.37
CA ASP A 63 17.91 -1.29 -22.83
C ASP A 63 17.62 0.14 -23.33
N GLY A 64 17.49 1.12 -22.44
CA GLY A 64 17.37 2.55 -22.73
C GLY A 64 15.98 3.05 -23.08
N ARG A 65 14.94 2.18 -23.05
CA ARG A 65 13.57 2.60 -23.33
C ARG A 65 13.00 3.42 -22.17
N GLN A 66 12.12 4.37 -22.50
CA GLN A 66 11.30 5.09 -21.54
C GLN A 66 9.97 4.36 -21.36
N VAL A 67 9.56 4.13 -20.12
CA VAL A 67 8.32 3.44 -19.76
C VAL A 67 7.54 4.29 -18.77
N ILE A 68 6.30 4.66 -19.12
CA ILE A 68 5.41 5.40 -18.23
C ILE A 68 5.02 4.53 -17.05
N ASP A 69 5.14 5.08 -15.85
CA ASP A 69 4.66 4.45 -14.61
C ASP A 69 3.15 4.67 -14.43
N GLY A 70 2.36 3.72 -14.90
CA GLY A 70 0.90 3.72 -14.74
C GLY A 70 0.40 3.15 -13.40
N ILE A 71 1.32 2.80 -12.46
CA ILE A 71 0.95 2.17 -11.19
C ILE A 71 1.71 2.74 -9.96
N SER A 72 2.36 3.92 -10.11
CA SER A 72 3.18 4.52 -9.05
C SER A 72 4.20 3.53 -8.48
N SER A 73 4.91 2.83 -9.36
CA SER A 73 5.78 1.70 -9.05
C SER A 73 4.99 0.52 -8.43
N LEU A 74 4.64 0.60 -7.18
CA LEU A 74 3.73 -0.32 -6.48
C LEU A 74 2.83 0.48 -5.52
N TRP A 75 2.05 1.43 -6.05
CA TRP A 75 1.22 2.41 -5.32
C TRP A 75 2.00 3.29 -4.33
N CYS A 76 3.34 3.46 -4.53
CA CYS A 76 4.20 4.18 -3.60
C CYS A 76 4.53 5.60 -4.06
N VAL A 77 4.80 5.78 -5.37
CA VAL A 77 5.39 6.99 -5.93
C VAL A 77 4.29 8.00 -6.28
N GLY A 78 3.69 8.62 -5.26
CA GLY A 78 2.62 9.60 -5.46
C GLY A 78 3.12 10.90 -6.08
N ALA A 79 4.22 11.46 -5.60
CA ALA A 79 4.76 12.74 -6.07
C ALA A 79 5.57 12.64 -7.38
N GLY A 80 5.71 11.45 -7.97
CA GLY A 80 6.60 11.19 -9.12
C GLY A 80 8.00 10.79 -8.69
N HIS A 81 8.76 10.26 -9.64
CA HIS A 81 10.10 9.73 -9.40
C HIS A 81 11.16 10.82 -9.26
N ASN A 82 12.21 10.49 -8.51
CA ASN A 82 13.45 11.25 -8.40
C ASN A 82 13.27 12.74 -8.02
N ARG A 83 12.36 13.02 -7.10
CA ARG A 83 12.06 14.39 -6.64
C ARG A 83 13.23 14.95 -5.82
N LYS A 84 13.83 16.02 -6.35
CA LYS A 84 15.00 16.68 -5.72
C LYS A 84 14.78 17.08 -4.26
N PRO A 85 13.65 17.71 -3.84
CA PRO A 85 13.44 18.08 -2.45
C PRO A 85 13.54 16.90 -1.49
N ILE A 86 12.98 15.73 -1.86
CA ILE A 86 13.03 14.51 -1.05
C ILE A 86 14.46 13.97 -0.99
N ASN A 87 15.14 13.86 -2.13
CA ASN A 87 16.50 13.36 -2.22
C ASN A 87 17.49 14.20 -1.39
N GLU A 88 17.38 15.53 -1.45
CA GLU A 88 18.23 16.43 -0.70
C GLU A 88 17.95 16.39 0.82
N ALA A 89 16.70 16.21 1.23
CA ALA A 89 16.38 15.99 2.65
C ALA A 89 17.03 14.72 3.20
N ILE A 90 16.98 13.63 2.42
CA ILE A 90 17.65 12.36 2.77
C ILE A 90 19.17 12.54 2.91
N LYS A 91 19.82 13.19 1.94
CA LYS A 91 21.26 13.46 1.97
C LYS A 91 21.65 14.26 3.21
N ARG A 92 20.96 15.37 3.49
CA ARG A 92 21.20 16.19 4.69
C ARG A 92 21.03 15.39 5.99
N GLN A 93 20.02 14.50 6.02
CA GLN A 93 19.81 13.69 7.22
C GLN A 93 20.91 12.65 7.42
N LEU A 94 21.41 12.03 6.35
CA LEU A 94 22.56 11.12 6.40
C LEU A 94 23.82 11.81 6.93
N ASP A 95 24.05 13.07 6.55
CA ASP A 95 25.20 13.86 7.03
C ASP A 95 25.08 14.27 8.50
N THR A 96 23.86 14.26 9.08
CA THR A 96 23.58 14.72 10.44
C THR A 96 23.42 13.56 11.43
N LEU A 97 22.53 12.63 11.12
CA LEU A 97 22.23 11.45 11.93
C LEU A 97 21.66 10.37 11.03
N ASP A 98 22.48 9.40 10.69
CA ASP A 98 22.13 8.28 9.81
C ASP A 98 21.19 7.29 10.49
N TYR A 99 21.45 6.94 11.76
CA TYR A 99 20.62 6.03 12.55
C TYR A 99 20.66 6.39 14.05
N ALA A 100 19.50 6.28 14.69
CA ALA A 100 19.38 6.21 16.16
C ALA A 100 18.22 5.24 16.48
N THR A 101 18.40 4.43 17.53
CA THR A 101 17.34 3.54 18.00
C THR A 101 16.17 4.32 18.59
N ALA A 102 14.94 3.81 18.38
CA ALA A 102 13.75 4.29 19.10
C ALA A 102 13.52 3.54 20.42
N PHE A 103 14.38 2.60 20.80
CA PHE A 103 14.27 1.85 22.05
C PHE A 103 14.95 2.63 23.16
N GLN A 104 14.17 3.17 24.08
CA GLN A 104 14.61 3.99 25.23
C GLN A 104 15.39 5.27 24.83
N ALA A 105 15.28 5.65 23.56
CA ALA A 105 15.82 6.86 22.97
C ALA A 105 14.87 7.38 21.89
N GLY A 106 15.16 8.52 21.29
CA GLY A 106 14.37 9.08 20.22
C GLY A 106 15.22 9.98 19.32
N ASN A 107 14.64 10.41 18.21
CA ASN A 107 15.22 11.42 17.34
C ASN A 107 14.16 12.46 16.93
N ASP A 108 14.60 13.67 16.63
CA ASP A 108 13.73 14.79 16.28
C ASP A 108 12.86 14.52 15.05
N LYS A 109 13.41 13.83 14.03
CA LYS A 109 12.69 13.57 12.79
C LYS A 109 11.50 12.63 12.99
N ALA A 110 11.63 11.64 13.89
CA ALA A 110 10.53 10.75 14.22
C ALA A 110 9.37 11.50 14.88
N PHE A 111 9.64 12.38 15.84
CA PHE A 111 8.60 13.19 16.49
C PHE A 111 7.92 14.15 15.50
N LEU A 112 8.70 14.84 14.67
CA LEU A 112 8.16 15.76 13.66
C LEU A 112 7.34 15.03 12.59
N ALA A 113 7.81 13.88 12.12
CA ALA A 113 7.07 13.07 11.16
C ALA A 113 5.76 12.52 11.76
N ALA A 114 5.79 12.05 13.02
CA ALA A 114 4.58 11.63 13.72
C ALA A 114 3.57 12.76 13.84
N GLN A 115 4.01 13.95 14.22
CA GLN A 115 3.16 15.15 14.31
C GLN A 115 2.56 15.51 12.94
N LYS A 116 3.36 15.53 11.86
CA LYS A 116 2.87 15.87 10.51
C LYS A 116 1.86 14.86 10.00
N ILE A 117 2.08 13.56 10.26
CA ILE A 117 1.15 12.49 9.88
C ILE A 117 -0.15 12.59 10.67
N ALA A 118 -0.07 12.81 12.00
CA ALA A 118 -1.24 12.97 12.85
C ALA A 118 -2.10 14.19 12.44
N GLN A 119 -1.48 15.29 12.02
CA GLN A 119 -2.20 16.47 11.53
C GLN A 119 -3.00 16.22 10.24
N LEU A 120 -2.64 15.22 9.46
CA LEU A 120 -3.36 14.82 8.25
C LEU A 120 -4.48 13.80 8.54
N ALA A 121 -4.42 13.11 9.68
CA ALA A 121 -5.37 12.06 10.02
C ALA A 121 -6.68 12.64 10.59
N PRO A 122 -7.84 12.02 10.33
CA PRO A 122 -9.13 12.53 10.80
C PRO A 122 -9.34 12.29 12.30
N GLY A 123 -10.15 13.16 12.91
CA GLY A 123 -10.57 13.04 14.31
C GLY A 123 -9.42 13.14 15.31
N ASP A 124 -9.37 12.22 16.26
CA ASP A 124 -8.37 12.10 17.31
C ASP A 124 -7.34 10.96 17.05
N LEU A 125 -7.07 10.66 15.81
CA LEU A 125 -5.99 9.77 15.39
C LEU A 125 -4.63 10.49 15.55
N ASN A 126 -4.08 10.49 16.76
CA ASN A 126 -2.94 11.33 17.15
C ASN A 126 -1.66 10.56 17.55
N LYS A 127 -1.75 9.24 17.77
CA LYS A 127 -0.62 8.45 18.26
C LYS A 127 -0.04 7.57 17.18
N VAL A 128 1.14 7.90 16.72
CA VAL A 128 1.83 7.22 15.61
C VAL A 128 2.86 6.24 16.15
N LEU A 129 2.70 4.96 15.83
CA LEU A 129 3.67 3.90 16.08
C LEU A 129 4.32 3.49 14.75
N PHE A 130 5.59 3.83 14.55
CA PHE A 130 6.32 3.56 13.32
C PHE A 130 6.76 2.10 13.19
N CYS A 131 6.68 1.58 11.98
CA CYS A 131 7.29 0.35 11.49
C CYS A 131 7.89 0.57 10.09
N ASN A 132 8.26 -0.48 9.37
CA ASN A 132 9.02 -0.31 8.12
C ASN A 132 8.20 -0.69 6.88
N SER A 133 7.01 -1.22 7.05
CA SER A 133 6.17 -1.72 5.95
C SER A 133 4.69 -1.78 6.34
N GLY A 134 3.81 -1.90 5.33
CA GLY A 134 2.39 -2.16 5.56
C GLY A 134 2.13 -3.54 6.19
N SER A 135 2.97 -4.54 5.92
CA SER A 135 2.85 -5.86 6.56
C SER A 135 3.10 -5.79 8.07
N GLU A 136 4.13 -5.03 8.47
CA GLU A 136 4.41 -4.77 9.89
C GLU A 136 3.33 -3.89 10.52
N ALA A 137 2.78 -2.91 9.80
CA ALA A 137 1.68 -2.08 10.29
C ALA A 137 0.44 -2.92 10.60
N ALA A 138 0.06 -3.86 9.73
CA ALA A 138 -1.05 -4.76 9.96
C ALA A 138 -0.84 -5.62 11.22
N ASP A 139 0.29 -6.30 11.35
CA ASP A 139 0.59 -7.10 12.56
C ASP A 139 0.65 -6.24 13.82
N THR A 140 1.15 -5.01 13.71
CA THR A 140 1.21 -4.04 14.82
C THR A 140 -0.19 -3.64 15.27
N SER A 141 -1.09 -3.26 14.35
CA SER A 141 -2.46 -2.87 14.71
C SER A 141 -3.25 -4.01 15.35
N LEU A 142 -3.07 -5.26 14.90
CA LEU A 142 -3.67 -6.43 15.55
C LEU A 142 -3.14 -6.62 16.99
N LYS A 143 -1.83 -6.45 17.23
CA LYS A 143 -1.24 -6.52 18.56
C LYS A 143 -1.69 -5.37 19.46
N VAL A 144 -1.80 -4.16 18.93
CA VAL A 144 -2.34 -3.00 19.65
C VAL A 144 -3.76 -3.28 20.10
N ALA A 145 -4.61 -3.86 19.25
CA ALA A 145 -5.98 -4.22 19.61
C ALA A 145 -6.03 -5.20 20.80
N LEU A 146 -5.21 -6.25 20.78
CA LEU A 146 -5.13 -7.20 21.89
C LEU A 146 -4.62 -6.55 23.18
N ALA A 147 -3.59 -5.71 23.09
CA ALA A 147 -3.02 -5.02 24.24
C ALA A 147 -4.01 -4.03 24.86
N TYR A 148 -4.74 -3.28 24.02
CA TYR A 148 -5.80 -2.36 24.45
C TYR A 148 -6.89 -3.07 25.25
N HIS A 149 -7.46 -4.15 24.71
CA HIS A 149 -8.49 -4.90 25.41
C HIS A 149 -7.97 -5.53 26.70
N ARG A 150 -6.73 -6.04 26.68
CA ARG A 150 -6.10 -6.57 27.91
C ARG A 150 -5.90 -5.49 28.98
N ALA A 151 -5.46 -4.29 28.62
CA ALA A 151 -5.28 -3.17 29.56
C ALA A 151 -6.61 -2.77 30.23
N ARG A 152 -7.73 -2.97 29.55
CA ARG A 152 -9.09 -2.75 30.08
C ARG A 152 -9.68 -3.91 30.87
N GLY A 153 -8.95 -5.01 31.07
CA GLY A 153 -9.48 -6.21 31.69
C GLY A 153 -10.33 -7.11 30.79
N GLU A 154 -10.39 -6.80 29.49
CA GLU A 154 -11.16 -7.53 28.46
C GLU A 154 -10.26 -8.48 27.63
N GLY A 155 -9.27 -9.12 28.27
CA GLY A 155 -8.29 -9.97 27.59
C GLY A 155 -8.86 -11.23 26.89
N HIS A 156 -10.16 -11.49 27.02
CA HIS A 156 -10.89 -12.52 26.28
C HIS A 156 -11.21 -12.11 24.84
N ARG A 157 -11.19 -10.82 24.51
CA ARG A 157 -11.37 -10.31 23.15
C ARG A 157 -10.14 -10.65 22.30
N THR A 158 -10.22 -11.73 21.53
CA THR A 158 -9.09 -12.27 20.75
C THR A 158 -9.46 -12.69 19.34
N VAL A 159 -10.73 -12.57 18.96
CA VAL A 159 -11.20 -12.86 17.59
C VAL A 159 -10.95 -11.65 16.71
N PHE A 160 -10.41 -11.88 15.50
CA PHE A 160 -10.28 -10.89 14.46
C PHE A 160 -11.22 -11.21 13.30
N ILE A 161 -11.75 -10.18 12.68
CA ILE A 161 -12.58 -10.33 11.47
C ILE A 161 -11.92 -9.54 10.36
N GLY A 162 -11.62 -10.22 9.25
CA GLY A 162 -11.17 -9.61 8.01
C GLY A 162 -12.26 -9.63 6.94
N ARG A 163 -11.84 -9.53 5.67
CA ARG A 163 -12.74 -9.62 4.52
C ARG A 163 -12.16 -10.53 3.46
N GLU A 164 -12.98 -11.33 2.81
CA GLU A 164 -12.59 -12.11 1.63
C GLU A 164 -11.92 -11.19 0.60
N LYS A 165 -10.88 -11.69 -0.06
CA LYS A 165 -10.01 -10.95 -0.98
C LYS A 165 -9.31 -9.71 -0.37
N GLY A 166 -9.41 -9.44 0.93
CA GLY A 166 -8.62 -8.42 1.60
C GLY A 166 -7.12 -8.75 1.57
N TYR A 167 -6.26 -7.72 1.50
CA TYR A 167 -4.82 -7.87 1.55
C TYR A 167 -4.22 -6.96 2.63
N HIS A 168 -3.58 -7.57 3.62
CA HIS A 168 -2.99 -6.87 4.76
C HIS A 168 -1.51 -7.25 4.97
N GLY A 169 -0.80 -7.50 3.84
CA GLY A 169 0.61 -7.85 3.87
C GLY A 169 0.89 -9.36 3.91
N VAL A 170 2.15 -9.70 4.18
CA VAL A 170 2.68 -11.07 4.03
C VAL A 170 3.10 -11.72 5.34
N ASN A 171 3.07 -10.99 6.45
CA ASN A 171 3.28 -11.57 7.78
C ASN A 171 2.08 -12.43 8.19
N PHE A 172 2.28 -13.35 9.12
CA PHE A 172 1.23 -14.30 9.50
C PHE A 172 -0.03 -13.63 10.05
N GLY A 173 0.07 -12.54 10.80
CA GLY A 173 -1.08 -11.78 11.28
C GLY A 173 -1.88 -11.17 10.13
N GLY A 174 -1.24 -10.34 9.31
CA GLY A 174 -1.86 -9.70 8.16
C GLY A 174 -2.41 -10.69 7.14
N MET A 175 -1.69 -11.82 6.90
CA MET A 175 -2.15 -12.88 6.01
C MET A 175 -3.35 -13.66 6.60
N SER A 176 -3.44 -13.78 7.92
CA SER A 176 -4.55 -14.47 8.59
C SER A 176 -5.85 -13.69 8.44
N VAL A 177 -5.83 -12.38 8.64
CA VAL A 177 -7.00 -11.51 8.45
C VAL A 177 -7.22 -11.15 6.98
N GLY A 178 -6.21 -11.34 6.12
CA GLY A 178 -6.34 -11.23 4.66
C GLY A 178 -7.16 -12.39 4.07
N GLY A 179 -7.82 -12.14 2.94
CA GLY A 179 -8.73 -13.10 2.31
C GLY A 179 -8.34 -13.50 0.88
N LEU A 180 -7.11 -13.17 0.40
CA LEU A 180 -6.64 -13.60 -0.92
C LEU A 180 -6.32 -15.11 -0.93
N PRO A 181 -7.06 -15.96 -1.69
CA PRO A 181 -6.89 -17.40 -1.62
C PRO A 181 -5.49 -17.89 -1.97
N ALA A 182 -4.84 -17.27 -2.96
CA ALA A 182 -3.49 -17.65 -3.40
C ALA A 182 -2.44 -17.44 -2.29
N ASN A 183 -2.55 -16.35 -1.51
CA ASN A 183 -1.63 -16.04 -0.42
C ASN A 183 -1.81 -17.01 0.75
N ARG A 184 -3.04 -17.43 1.02
CA ARG A 184 -3.38 -18.32 2.15
C ARG A 184 -3.06 -19.78 1.87
N LYS A 185 -3.20 -20.23 0.61
CA LYS A 185 -3.14 -21.65 0.21
C LYS A 185 -1.86 -22.35 0.68
N ALA A 186 -0.70 -21.68 0.56
CA ALA A 186 0.60 -22.28 0.92
C ALA A 186 0.84 -22.33 2.43
N PHE A 187 0.17 -21.48 3.21
CA PHE A 187 0.46 -21.25 4.63
C PHE A 187 -0.73 -21.54 5.56
N GLY A 188 -1.82 -22.08 5.01
CA GLY A 188 -3.11 -22.24 5.70
C GLY A 188 -3.03 -22.87 7.09
N ALA A 189 -2.17 -23.89 7.26
CA ALA A 189 -2.02 -24.61 8.54
C ALA A 189 -1.34 -23.78 9.64
N GLN A 190 -0.67 -22.68 9.29
CA GLN A 190 0.09 -21.82 10.21
C GLN A 190 -0.55 -20.44 10.44
N LEU A 191 -1.72 -20.20 9.85
CA LEU A 191 -2.44 -18.95 10.07
C LEU A 191 -2.95 -18.86 11.50
N LEU A 192 -3.10 -17.63 12.01
CA LEU A 192 -3.61 -17.39 13.36
C LEU A 192 -4.98 -18.04 13.53
N PRO A 193 -5.24 -18.72 14.64
CA PRO A 193 -6.58 -19.19 14.99
C PRO A 193 -7.48 -17.99 15.34
N ARG A 194 -8.78 -18.20 15.44
CA ARG A 194 -9.77 -17.18 15.81
C ARG A 194 -9.82 -16.00 14.84
N VAL A 195 -9.77 -16.29 13.56
CA VAL A 195 -9.98 -15.29 12.49
C VAL A 195 -11.15 -15.75 11.64
N ASP A 196 -12.10 -14.85 11.40
CA ASP A 196 -13.19 -15.05 10.44
C ASP A 196 -13.17 -13.95 9.37
N HIS A 197 -13.97 -14.12 8.31
CA HIS A 197 -13.98 -13.22 7.17
C HIS A 197 -15.41 -12.87 6.77
N MET A 198 -15.68 -11.58 6.61
CA MET A 198 -16.87 -11.09 5.93
C MET A 198 -16.82 -11.46 4.45
N ARG A 199 -17.97 -11.65 3.82
CA ARG A 199 -18.05 -11.85 2.38
C ARG A 199 -17.44 -10.71 1.59
N PHE A 200 -17.03 -11.02 0.38
CA PHE A 200 -16.48 -10.02 -0.55
C PHE A 200 -17.55 -9.06 -1.08
N ILE A 201 -17.19 -7.79 -1.23
CA ILE A 201 -18.06 -6.70 -1.66
C ILE A 201 -17.99 -6.51 -3.19
N HIS A 202 -18.45 -7.45 -3.97
CA HIS A 202 -18.48 -7.34 -5.43
C HIS A 202 -19.75 -7.98 -6.00
N ASP A 203 -20.46 -7.24 -6.81
CA ASP A 203 -21.60 -7.70 -7.58
C ASP A 203 -21.30 -7.50 -9.08
N PRO A 204 -20.76 -8.54 -9.75
CA PRO A 204 -20.37 -8.43 -11.15
C PRO A 204 -21.55 -8.33 -12.11
N VAL A 205 -22.75 -8.61 -11.65
CA VAL A 205 -23.97 -8.55 -12.49
C VAL A 205 -24.51 -7.12 -12.53
N ASN A 206 -24.71 -6.52 -11.35
CA ASN A 206 -25.33 -5.18 -11.25
C ASN A 206 -24.31 -4.04 -11.22
N HIS A 207 -23.07 -4.33 -10.79
CA HIS A 207 -22.01 -3.33 -10.55
C HIS A 207 -20.69 -3.66 -11.27
N ALA A 208 -20.77 -4.18 -12.50
CA ALA A 208 -19.59 -4.43 -13.33
C ALA A 208 -18.85 -3.13 -13.72
N TYR A 209 -19.61 -2.03 -13.86
CA TYR A 209 -19.07 -0.74 -14.27
C TYR A 209 -19.34 0.32 -13.20
N ILE A 210 -18.29 0.74 -12.49
CA ILE A 210 -18.33 1.77 -11.44
C ILE A 210 -17.45 2.93 -11.88
N HIS A 211 -18.05 4.11 -12.05
CA HIS A 211 -17.42 5.29 -12.61
C HIS A 211 -17.46 6.48 -11.64
N GLY A 212 -16.41 6.61 -10.83
CA GLY A 212 -16.22 7.77 -9.96
C GLY A 212 -17.14 7.87 -8.75
N GLU A 213 -17.99 6.88 -8.50
CA GLU A 213 -18.99 6.88 -7.44
C GLU A 213 -19.03 5.54 -6.69
N GLU A 214 -19.55 5.54 -5.47
CA GLU A 214 -19.84 4.33 -4.72
C GLU A 214 -21.07 3.62 -5.29
N PRO A 215 -21.03 2.29 -5.52
CA PRO A 215 -22.19 1.54 -6.01
C PRO A 215 -23.30 1.50 -4.95
N VAL A 216 -24.54 1.60 -5.37
CA VAL A 216 -25.71 1.49 -4.48
C VAL A 216 -26.26 0.07 -4.53
N TRP A 217 -26.19 -0.64 -3.40
CA TRP A 217 -26.71 -2.00 -3.28
C TRP A 217 -28.13 -1.99 -2.69
N ALA A 218 -28.96 -2.89 -3.18
CA ALA A 218 -30.33 -3.06 -2.67
C ALA A 218 -30.39 -3.71 -1.28
N GLU A 219 -29.43 -4.63 -1.01
CA GLU A 219 -29.33 -5.36 0.25
C GLU A 219 -28.17 -4.81 1.08
N ASP A 220 -28.31 -4.87 2.43
CA ASP A 220 -27.23 -4.54 3.35
C ASP A 220 -26.11 -5.58 3.23
N PRO A 221 -24.92 -5.20 2.73
CA PRO A 221 -23.81 -6.13 2.55
C PRO A 221 -23.20 -6.61 3.88
N LEU A 222 -23.56 -5.99 5.01
CA LEU A 222 -23.11 -6.34 6.35
C LEU A 222 -24.12 -7.16 7.15
N LEU A 223 -25.26 -7.54 6.53
CA LEU A 223 -26.28 -8.36 7.20
C LEU A 223 -25.69 -9.69 7.71
N GLU A 224 -24.82 -10.32 6.92
CA GLU A 224 -24.14 -11.55 7.32
C GLU A 224 -23.22 -11.35 8.54
N LEU A 225 -22.54 -10.22 8.64
CA LEU A 225 -21.71 -9.89 9.80
C LEU A 225 -22.56 -9.86 11.07
N GLU A 226 -23.68 -9.13 11.06
CA GLU A 226 -24.53 -8.98 12.25
C GLU A 226 -25.35 -10.22 12.60
N GLN A 227 -25.86 -10.94 11.61
CA GLN A 227 -26.78 -12.06 11.84
C GLN A 227 -26.11 -13.43 11.95
N ARG A 228 -24.89 -13.59 11.43
CA ARG A 228 -24.18 -14.87 11.43
C ARG A 228 -22.82 -14.80 12.12
N ILE A 229 -21.91 -13.96 11.63
CA ILE A 229 -20.52 -13.97 12.10
C ILE A 229 -20.42 -13.55 13.56
N LEU A 230 -20.96 -12.38 13.92
CA LEU A 230 -20.88 -11.88 15.28
C LEU A 230 -21.59 -12.82 16.30
N PRO A 231 -22.83 -13.33 16.05
CA PRO A 231 -23.45 -14.29 16.96
C PRO A 231 -22.67 -15.59 17.16
N LEU A 232 -21.99 -16.11 16.11
CA LEU A 232 -21.19 -17.34 16.21
C LEU A 232 -19.97 -17.19 17.13
N HIS A 233 -19.36 -16.01 17.15
CA HIS A 233 -18.16 -15.74 17.95
C HIS A 233 -18.48 -15.16 19.34
N ASP A 234 -19.70 -14.73 19.59
CA ASP A 234 -20.07 -13.78 20.62
C ASP A 234 -19.33 -12.43 20.43
N PRO A 235 -20.03 -11.34 20.14
CA PRO A 235 -19.39 -10.03 19.84
C PRO A 235 -18.43 -9.55 20.93
N SER A 236 -18.64 -9.98 22.19
CA SER A 236 -17.77 -9.65 23.32
C SER A 236 -16.38 -10.30 23.23
N ASN A 237 -16.18 -11.33 22.39
CA ASN A 237 -14.91 -11.96 22.14
C ASN A 237 -14.14 -11.33 20.95
N VAL A 238 -14.79 -10.46 20.17
CA VAL A 238 -14.18 -9.86 18.99
C VAL A 238 -13.31 -8.66 19.40
N ALA A 239 -12.03 -8.71 19.04
CA ALA A 239 -11.08 -7.63 19.33
C ALA A 239 -11.16 -6.51 18.30
N ALA A 240 -11.10 -6.86 17.00
CA ALA A 240 -11.11 -5.88 15.94
C ALA A 240 -11.63 -6.44 14.62
N ILE A 241 -12.13 -5.52 13.79
CA ILE A 241 -12.39 -5.74 12.37
C ILE A 241 -11.38 -4.91 11.58
N ILE A 242 -10.72 -5.53 10.60
CA ILE A 242 -9.77 -4.85 9.72
C ILE A 242 -10.25 -4.91 8.27
N VAL A 243 -10.25 -3.76 7.58
CA VAL A 243 -10.61 -3.65 6.16
C VAL A 243 -9.74 -2.63 5.44
N GLU A 244 -9.46 -2.88 4.16
CA GLU A 244 -9.09 -1.82 3.22
C GLU A 244 -10.36 -1.01 2.91
N PRO A 245 -10.38 0.34 3.00
CA PRO A 245 -11.52 1.14 2.53
C PRO A 245 -11.88 0.84 1.08
N ILE A 246 -10.89 0.70 0.21
CA ILE A 246 -11.02 0.14 -1.15
C ILE A 246 -10.08 -1.06 -1.25
N ALA A 247 -10.56 -2.21 -1.68
CA ALA A 247 -9.73 -3.41 -1.84
C ALA A 247 -8.82 -3.25 -3.06
N GLY A 248 -7.65 -2.62 -2.83
CA GLY A 248 -6.73 -2.21 -3.89
C GLY A 248 -6.03 -3.37 -4.56
N SER A 249 -5.38 -4.22 -3.78
CA SER A 249 -4.58 -5.35 -4.28
C SER A 249 -5.40 -6.40 -5.02
N ALA A 250 -6.68 -6.53 -4.71
CA ALA A 250 -7.60 -7.47 -5.36
C ALA A 250 -8.10 -7.00 -6.73
N GLY A 251 -8.03 -5.68 -7.04
CA GLY A 251 -8.52 -5.12 -8.30
C GLY A 251 -9.39 -3.87 -8.13
N TRP A 252 -9.04 -3.02 -7.17
CA TRP A 252 -9.69 -1.73 -6.91
C TRP A 252 -11.21 -1.86 -6.71
N TYR A 253 -11.62 -2.73 -5.76
CA TYR A 253 -13.03 -2.94 -5.46
C TYR A 253 -13.54 -1.91 -4.47
N ILE A 254 -14.46 -1.08 -4.96
CA ILE A 254 -15.06 0.06 -4.25
C ILE A 254 -16.21 -0.45 -3.40
N PRO A 255 -16.28 -0.10 -2.10
CA PRO A 255 -17.36 -0.53 -1.21
C PRO A 255 -18.70 0.09 -1.64
N PRO A 256 -19.83 -0.56 -1.34
CA PRO A 256 -21.15 0.03 -1.52
C PRO A 256 -21.31 1.29 -0.67
N LYS A 257 -22.13 2.22 -1.15
CA LYS A 257 -22.46 3.46 -0.44
C LYS A 257 -22.99 3.16 0.97
N GLY A 258 -22.39 3.81 1.95
CA GLY A 258 -22.76 3.62 3.36
C GLY A 258 -22.16 2.40 4.05
N TYR A 259 -21.40 1.54 3.33
CA TYR A 259 -20.79 0.32 3.90
C TYR A 259 -19.85 0.61 5.07
N LEU A 260 -18.92 1.54 4.91
CA LEU A 260 -17.93 1.85 5.96
C LEU A 260 -18.59 2.55 7.15
N GLN A 261 -19.58 3.43 6.92
CA GLN A 261 -20.36 4.06 7.97
C GLN A 261 -21.15 3.01 8.79
N ARG A 262 -21.77 2.06 8.10
CA ARG A 262 -22.50 0.96 8.73
C ARG A 262 -21.57 0.04 9.53
N LEU A 263 -20.36 -0.25 8.98
CA LEU A 263 -19.35 -1.04 9.69
C LEU A 263 -18.88 -0.34 10.97
N ARG A 264 -18.68 0.99 10.95
CA ARG A 264 -18.36 1.79 12.13
C ARG A 264 -19.45 1.68 13.18
N GLN A 265 -20.72 1.82 12.81
CA GLN A 265 -21.86 1.68 13.74
C GLN A 265 -21.91 0.30 14.39
N ILE A 266 -21.65 -0.78 13.64
CA ILE A 266 -21.59 -2.14 14.19
C ILE A 266 -20.44 -2.26 15.20
N CYS A 267 -19.25 -1.75 14.85
CA CYS A 267 -18.10 -1.77 15.76
C CYS A 267 -18.39 -1.00 17.06
N ASP A 268 -18.97 0.19 16.97
CA ASP A 268 -19.34 1.01 18.13
C ASP A 268 -20.36 0.32 19.05
N LYS A 269 -21.39 -0.27 18.44
CA LYS A 269 -22.44 -1.00 19.17
C LYS A 269 -21.89 -2.13 20.04
N HIS A 270 -20.82 -2.80 19.58
CA HIS A 270 -20.29 -3.99 20.23
C HIS A 270 -18.93 -3.76 20.92
N GLY A 271 -18.40 -2.53 20.92
CA GLY A 271 -17.09 -2.22 21.49
C GLY A 271 -15.93 -2.92 20.75
N ILE A 272 -16.08 -3.16 19.44
CA ILE A 272 -15.08 -3.78 18.57
C ILE A 272 -14.24 -2.66 17.95
N LEU A 273 -12.91 -2.81 17.92
CA LEU A 273 -12.07 -1.84 17.27
C LEU A 273 -12.17 -1.95 15.74
N LEU A 274 -12.26 -0.82 15.05
CA LEU A 274 -12.23 -0.73 13.60
C LEU A 274 -10.84 -0.28 13.13
N ILE A 275 -10.21 -1.10 12.28
CA ILE A 275 -8.90 -0.81 11.68
C ILE A 275 -9.09 -0.58 10.18
N PHE A 276 -8.70 0.60 9.71
CA PHE A 276 -8.59 0.85 8.28
C PHE A 276 -7.15 0.59 7.82
N ASP A 277 -7.00 -0.30 6.84
CA ASP A 277 -5.74 -0.47 6.13
C ASP A 277 -5.70 0.51 4.96
N GLU A 278 -5.04 1.63 5.19
CA GLU A 278 -4.86 2.70 4.20
C GLU A 278 -3.45 2.72 3.59
N VAL A 279 -2.79 1.61 3.58
CA VAL A 279 -1.46 1.44 2.98
C VAL A 279 -1.45 1.80 1.48
N ILE A 280 -2.59 1.65 0.78
CA ILE A 280 -2.75 2.07 -0.62
C ILE A 280 -3.51 3.39 -0.75
N THR A 281 -4.58 3.57 0.01
CA THR A 281 -5.50 4.71 -0.13
C THR A 281 -5.00 5.98 0.54
N GLY A 282 -4.12 5.87 1.53
CA GLY A 282 -3.58 7.02 2.27
C GLY A 282 -2.66 7.90 1.42
N PHE A 283 -2.51 9.13 1.90
CA PHE A 283 -1.67 10.18 1.34
C PHE A 283 -2.05 10.60 -0.08
N GLY A 284 -3.36 10.83 -0.32
CA GLY A 284 -3.83 11.57 -1.48
C GLY A 284 -4.53 10.78 -2.56
N ARG A 285 -4.56 9.46 -2.52
CA ARG A 285 -5.06 8.62 -3.63
C ARG A 285 -6.50 8.91 -4.05
N LEU A 286 -7.35 9.28 -3.11
CA LEU A 286 -8.76 9.63 -3.36
C LEU A 286 -9.01 11.16 -3.46
N GLY A 287 -7.96 11.98 -3.46
CA GLY A 287 -8.08 13.44 -3.43
C GLY A 287 -8.14 14.04 -2.03
N THR A 288 -8.10 13.21 -0.99
CA THR A 288 -8.06 13.56 0.42
C THR A 288 -6.82 12.92 1.07
N PRO A 289 -6.34 13.40 2.25
CA PRO A 289 -5.21 12.79 2.93
C PRO A 289 -5.38 11.29 3.14
N PHE A 290 -6.55 10.87 3.63
CA PHE A 290 -6.89 9.46 3.83
C PHE A 290 -8.27 9.13 3.25
N ALA A 291 -8.53 7.86 2.95
CA ALA A 291 -9.86 7.40 2.55
C ALA A 291 -10.86 7.57 3.69
N ALA A 292 -10.42 7.53 4.94
CA ALA A 292 -11.23 7.86 6.11
C ALA A 292 -11.89 9.23 5.99
N ASP A 293 -11.16 10.25 5.49
CA ASP A 293 -11.71 11.58 5.21
C ASP A 293 -12.72 11.55 4.06
N PHE A 294 -12.37 10.85 2.98
CA PHE A 294 -13.24 10.74 1.80
C PHE A 294 -14.61 10.13 2.14
N TYR A 295 -14.59 9.07 2.97
CA TYR A 295 -15.82 8.38 3.40
C TYR A 295 -16.48 9.00 4.62
N GLY A 296 -15.85 9.96 5.30
CA GLY A 296 -16.36 10.57 6.53
C GLY A 296 -16.46 9.57 7.69
N VAL A 297 -15.53 8.63 7.79
CA VAL A 297 -15.50 7.59 8.83
C VAL A 297 -14.17 7.61 9.56
N VAL A 298 -14.18 7.81 10.87
CA VAL A 298 -12.97 7.75 11.71
C VAL A 298 -12.82 6.34 12.27
N PRO A 299 -11.80 5.56 11.83
CA PRO A 299 -11.50 4.27 12.45
C PRO A 299 -10.82 4.45 13.80
N ASP A 300 -10.69 3.39 14.57
CA ASP A 300 -9.94 3.41 15.83
C ASP A 300 -8.43 3.34 15.62
N MET A 301 -8.02 2.69 14.54
CA MET A 301 -6.64 2.64 14.07
C MET A 301 -6.58 2.73 12.55
N LEU A 302 -5.49 3.30 12.04
CA LEU A 302 -5.23 3.46 10.62
C LEU A 302 -3.82 2.97 10.31
N ASN A 303 -3.69 1.97 9.44
CA ASN A 303 -2.41 1.47 8.95
C ASN A 303 -1.96 2.27 7.73
N PHE A 304 -0.70 2.70 7.69
CA PHE A 304 -0.12 3.41 6.56
C PHE A 304 1.25 2.89 6.17
N ALA A 305 1.65 3.13 4.92
CA ALA A 305 3.00 2.91 4.39
C ALA A 305 3.14 3.59 3.00
N LYS A 306 3.94 3.03 2.11
CA LYS A 306 4.07 3.35 0.67
C LYS A 306 4.26 4.85 0.38
N ALA A 307 3.17 5.57 0.08
CA ALA A 307 3.23 6.95 -0.38
C ALA A 307 3.78 7.93 0.66
N VAL A 308 3.79 7.57 1.95
CA VAL A 308 4.32 8.43 3.04
C VAL A 308 5.76 8.89 2.80
N THR A 309 6.57 8.08 2.13
CA THR A 309 7.97 8.42 1.75
C THR A 309 8.16 8.51 0.24
N ASN A 310 7.09 8.57 -0.54
CA ASN A 310 7.15 8.46 -1.99
C ASN A 310 7.91 7.20 -2.49
N GLY A 311 7.96 6.15 -1.67
CA GLY A 311 8.65 4.90 -1.97
C GLY A 311 10.18 4.94 -1.91
N VAL A 312 10.79 6.07 -1.53
CA VAL A 312 12.25 6.25 -1.58
C VAL A 312 12.95 5.49 -0.45
N ILE A 313 12.38 5.51 0.77
CA ILE A 313 12.87 4.79 1.95
C ILE A 313 11.70 4.01 2.56
N PRO A 314 11.89 2.73 2.95
CA PRO A 314 10.87 1.97 3.64
C PRO A 314 10.43 2.65 4.95
N LEU A 315 9.12 2.88 5.10
CA LEU A 315 8.48 3.37 6.31
C LEU A 315 7.01 2.94 6.28
N GLY A 316 6.48 2.60 7.42
CA GLY A 316 5.08 2.37 7.68
C GLY A 316 4.72 2.70 9.12
N GLY A 317 3.48 2.50 9.49
CA GLY A 317 3.05 2.72 10.85
C GLY A 317 1.56 2.51 11.06
N VAL A 318 1.20 2.65 12.31
CA VAL A 318 -0.19 2.65 12.78
C VAL A 318 -0.46 3.98 13.45
N ILE A 319 -1.54 4.64 13.07
CA ILE A 319 -2.06 5.79 13.79
C ILE A 319 -3.20 5.28 14.68
N CYS A 320 -3.12 5.54 15.98
CA CYS A 320 -4.15 5.17 16.95
C CYS A 320 -4.87 6.41 17.46
N ARG A 321 -6.15 6.25 17.82
CA ARG A 321 -6.89 7.27 18.57
C ARG A 321 -6.33 7.39 20.00
N ASP A 322 -6.49 8.56 20.59
CA ASP A 322 -5.97 8.89 21.92
C ASP A 322 -6.39 7.88 22.98
N PHE A 323 -7.65 7.45 23.00
CA PHE A 323 -8.17 6.53 24.02
C PHE A 323 -7.46 5.17 24.04
N ILE A 324 -6.92 4.70 22.91
CA ILE A 324 -6.15 3.45 22.83
C ILE A 324 -4.81 3.60 23.53
N TYR A 325 -4.10 4.69 23.26
CA TYR A 325 -2.84 5.02 23.91
C TYR A 325 -3.03 5.24 25.42
N ASP A 326 -4.04 6.03 25.80
CA ASP A 326 -4.33 6.36 27.18
C ASP A 326 -4.67 5.12 28.01
N ALA A 327 -5.39 4.14 27.44
CA ALA A 327 -5.67 2.88 28.12
C ALA A 327 -4.41 2.10 28.49
N MET A 328 -3.35 2.19 27.67
CA MET A 328 -2.07 1.55 27.95
C MET A 328 -1.22 2.36 28.95
N MET A 329 -1.25 3.71 28.85
CA MET A 329 -0.47 4.59 29.73
C MET A 329 -1.06 4.64 31.15
N ASN A 330 -2.37 4.53 31.31
CA ASN A 330 -3.07 4.63 32.61
C ASN A 330 -3.17 3.29 33.34
N THR A 331 -2.25 2.36 33.13
CA THR A 331 -2.17 1.11 33.88
C THR A 331 -1.53 1.33 35.26
N SER A 332 -1.73 0.39 36.19
CA SER A 332 -1.05 0.41 37.50
C SER A 332 0.42 -0.06 37.48
N ALA A 333 0.98 -0.24 36.29
CA ALA A 333 2.38 -0.64 36.14
C ALA A 333 3.33 0.44 36.67
N PRO A 334 4.50 0.07 37.23
CA PRO A 334 5.51 1.03 37.65
C PRO A 334 6.00 1.89 36.48
N GLU A 335 6.37 3.15 36.75
CA GLU A 335 6.82 4.12 35.70
C GLU A 335 7.97 3.61 34.80
N HIS A 336 8.82 2.74 35.31
CA HIS A 336 9.92 2.12 34.54
C HIS A 336 9.51 0.88 33.74
N ALA A 337 8.26 0.43 33.84
CA ALA A 337 7.80 -0.73 33.10
C ALA A 337 7.40 -0.33 31.67
N ILE A 338 7.73 -1.19 30.71
CA ILE A 338 7.32 -1.00 29.32
C ILE A 338 5.84 -1.32 29.19
N GLU A 339 5.03 -0.38 28.76
CA GLU A 339 3.58 -0.50 28.65
C GLU A 339 3.17 -1.41 27.49
N PHE A 340 3.94 -1.39 26.38
CA PHE A 340 3.66 -2.19 25.19
C PHE A 340 4.95 -2.83 24.64
N PHE A 341 5.10 -4.14 24.86
CA PHE A 341 6.28 -4.92 24.44
C PHE A 341 6.24 -5.20 22.93
N HIS A 342 6.37 -4.16 22.12
CA HIS A 342 6.40 -4.25 20.67
C HIS A 342 7.16 -3.08 20.05
N GLY A 343 7.90 -3.36 18.98
CA GLY A 343 8.64 -2.38 18.18
C GLY A 343 9.61 -3.10 17.26
N TYR A 344 10.13 -2.37 16.29
CA TYR A 344 11.11 -2.88 15.33
C TYR A 344 12.40 -2.08 15.47
N THR A 345 13.54 -2.71 15.16
CA THR A 345 14.86 -2.07 15.22
C THR A 345 14.89 -0.72 14.48
N TYR A 346 14.20 -0.62 13.37
CA TYR A 346 14.16 0.58 12.54
C TYR A 346 12.89 1.43 12.70
N SER A 347 12.10 1.23 13.76
CA SER A 347 10.96 2.09 14.07
C SER A 347 11.41 3.55 14.19
N GLY A 348 10.78 4.46 13.42
CA GLY A 348 11.13 5.88 13.46
C GLY A 348 12.55 6.20 12.98
N HIS A 349 13.08 5.44 12.00
CA HIS A 349 14.41 5.66 11.42
C HIS A 349 14.57 7.11 10.94
N PRO A 350 15.60 7.87 11.39
CA PRO A 350 15.70 9.31 11.13
C PRO A 350 15.69 9.66 9.64
N VAL A 351 16.38 8.88 8.80
CA VAL A 351 16.41 9.12 7.34
C VAL A 351 15.06 8.83 6.69
N ALA A 352 14.34 7.80 7.15
CA ALA A 352 13.00 7.49 6.65
C ALA A 352 11.98 8.57 7.05
N CYS A 353 12.08 9.07 8.30
CA CYS A 353 11.25 10.17 8.79
C CYS A 353 11.56 11.50 8.08
N ALA A 354 12.83 11.79 7.77
CA ALA A 354 13.20 12.95 6.95
C ALA A 354 12.63 12.85 5.52
N ALA A 355 12.65 11.65 4.93
CA ALA A 355 12.01 11.40 3.63
C ALA A 355 10.48 11.62 3.70
N ALA A 356 9.83 11.15 4.76
CA ALA A 356 8.39 11.35 4.96
C ALA A 356 8.03 12.83 5.10
N LEU A 357 8.75 13.58 5.94
CA LEU A 357 8.56 15.03 6.09
C LEU A 357 8.66 15.75 4.75
N ALA A 358 9.77 15.54 4.02
CA ALA A 358 9.97 16.17 2.72
C ALA A 358 8.93 15.76 1.67
N THR A 359 8.45 14.51 1.72
CA THR A 359 7.39 14.02 0.84
C THR A 359 6.07 14.72 1.12
N LEU A 360 5.66 14.79 2.39
CA LEU A 360 4.39 15.41 2.78
C LEU A 360 4.40 16.92 2.55
N GLU A 361 5.52 17.60 2.83
CA GLU A 361 5.71 19.01 2.51
C GLU A 361 5.60 19.27 1.00
N LEU A 362 6.22 18.43 0.17
CA LEU A 362 6.15 18.56 -1.28
C LEU A 362 4.73 18.33 -1.80
N MET A 363 4.02 17.34 -1.27
CA MET A 363 2.63 17.05 -1.63
C MET A 363 1.70 18.21 -1.29
N GLU A 364 1.93 18.87 -0.17
CA GLU A 364 1.19 20.06 0.26
C GLU A 364 1.52 21.28 -0.63
N GLN A 365 2.82 21.56 -0.86
CA GLN A 365 3.27 22.70 -1.66
C GLN A 365 2.78 22.66 -3.11
N GLU A 366 2.66 21.48 -3.69
CA GLU A 366 2.21 21.26 -5.08
C GLU A 366 0.73 20.90 -5.18
N ASP A 367 -0.02 20.94 -4.07
CA ASP A 367 -1.45 20.58 -3.97
C ASP A 367 -1.77 19.21 -4.62
N LEU A 368 -0.89 18.23 -4.37
CA LEU A 368 -0.97 16.95 -5.07
C LEU A 368 -2.20 16.12 -4.70
N PHE A 369 -2.79 16.34 -3.51
CA PHE A 369 -4.03 15.63 -3.14
C PHE A 369 -5.21 16.12 -3.99
N ALA A 370 -5.43 17.41 -4.08
CA ALA A 370 -6.50 17.95 -4.93
C ALA A 370 -6.28 17.60 -6.41
N ARG A 371 -5.01 17.65 -6.87
CA ARG A 371 -4.64 17.22 -8.21
C ARG A 371 -4.96 15.76 -8.46
N ALA A 372 -4.71 14.85 -7.51
CA ALA A 372 -5.08 13.45 -7.63
C ALA A 372 -6.59 13.27 -7.78
N GLY A 373 -7.40 14.02 -7.02
CA GLY A 373 -8.85 14.03 -7.18
C GLY A 373 -9.32 14.52 -8.56
N GLN A 374 -8.66 15.55 -9.12
CA GLN A 374 -8.96 16.07 -10.46
C GLN A 374 -8.58 15.06 -11.56
N GLN A 375 -7.34 14.57 -11.54
CA GLN A 375 -6.84 13.62 -12.52
C GLN A 375 -7.52 12.25 -12.40
N GLY A 376 -8.06 11.93 -11.23
CA GLY A 376 -8.86 10.73 -11.02
C GLY A 376 -10.13 10.71 -11.86
N ARG A 377 -10.81 11.85 -12.02
CA ARG A 377 -11.98 11.98 -12.92
C ARG A 377 -11.56 11.77 -14.37
N VAL A 378 -10.49 12.42 -14.81
CA VAL A 378 -9.97 12.27 -16.19
C VAL A 378 -9.59 10.81 -16.47
N LEU A 379 -8.94 10.13 -15.51
CA LEU A 379 -8.60 8.70 -15.64
C LEU A 379 -9.86 7.84 -15.73
N GLY A 380 -10.84 8.07 -14.88
CA GLY A 380 -12.13 7.37 -14.90
C GLY A 380 -12.84 7.51 -16.25
N ASP A 381 -12.97 8.74 -16.75
CA ASP A 381 -13.58 9.03 -18.05
C ASP A 381 -12.83 8.33 -19.19
N ALA A 382 -11.51 8.38 -19.21
CA ALA A 382 -10.68 7.72 -20.22
C ALA A 382 -10.84 6.19 -20.20
N LEU A 383 -10.79 5.56 -19.02
CA LEU A 383 -10.98 4.12 -18.87
C LEU A 383 -12.33 3.67 -19.40
N HIS A 384 -13.40 4.37 -19.00
CA HIS A 384 -14.77 3.99 -19.40
C HIS A 384 -15.05 4.29 -20.88
N SER A 385 -14.66 5.45 -21.39
CA SER A 385 -14.92 5.81 -22.79
C SER A 385 -14.14 4.96 -23.79
N THR A 386 -12.92 4.53 -23.42
CA THR A 386 -12.03 3.84 -24.35
C THR A 386 -12.12 2.31 -24.24
N LEU A 387 -12.32 1.77 -23.04
CA LEU A 387 -12.19 0.32 -22.81
C LEU A 387 -13.54 -0.40 -22.64
N LYS A 388 -14.61 0.32 -22.27
CA LYS A 388 -15.95 -0.27 -22.15
C LYS A 388 -16.42 -0.77 -23.51
N GLY A 389 -16.80 -2.05 -23.57
CA GLY A 389 -17.28 -2.68 -24.79
C GLY A 389 -16.17 -3.32 -25.66
N LEU A 390 -14.91 -3.20 -25.30
CA LEU A 390 -13.87 -3.99 -25.94
C LEU A 390 -14.09 -5.48 -25.67
N PRO A 391 -13.85 -6.37 -26.65
CA PRO A 391 -13.95 -7.81 -26.45
C PRO A 391 -13.08 -8.28 -25.28
N GLY A 392 -13.65 -9.09 -24.40
CA GLY A 392 -12.94 -9.62 -23.23
C GLY A 392 -12.91 -8.70 -22.00
N VAL A 393 -13.46 -7.48 -22.07
CA VAL A 393 -13.65 -6.61 -20.88
C VAL A 393 -14.99 -6.92 -20.23
N ALA A 394 -14.95 -7.40 -18.99
CA ALA A 394 -16.12 -7.76 -18.20
C ALA A 394 -16.60 -6.63 -17.28
N GLY A 395 -15.68 -5.75 -16.85
CA GLY A 395 -16.02 -4.64 -15.97
C GLY A 395 -14.92 -3.58 -15.87
N ILE A 396 -15.29 -2.39 -15.39
CA ILE A 396 -14.36 -1.29 -15.14
C ILE A 396 -14.77 -0.61 -13.84
N ARG A 397 -13.81 -0.37 -12.96
CA ARG A 397 -14.00 0.34 -11.70
C ARG A 397 -13.00 1.48 -11.60
N SER A 398 -13.47 2.69 -11.27
CA SER A 398 -12.62 3.86 -11.05
C SER A 398 -13.17 4.72 -9.91
N LEU A 399 -12.28 5.14 -9.00
CA LEU A 399 -12.57 6.10 -7.94
C LEU A 399 -11.26 6.70 -7.45
N GLY A 400 -11.19 8.03 -7.31
CA GLY A 400 -9.92 8.72 -7.10
C GLY A 400 -8.96 8.47 -8.26
N LEU A 401 -7.65 8.65 -8.06
CA LEU A 401 -6.66 8.44 -9.12
C LEU A 401 -6.21 6.97 -9.19
N ALA A 402 -7.17 6.08 -9.31
CA ALA A 402 -6.95 4.67 -9.58
C ALA A 402 -8.17 4.02 -10.24
N GLY A 403 -7.92 2.93 -10.96
CA GLY A 403 -8.96 2.11 -11.55
C GLY A 403 -8.46 0.72 -11.90
N ALA A 404 -9.42 -0.15 -12.21
CA ALA A 404 -9.16 -1.49 -12.68
C ALA A 404 -10.10 -1.88 -13.82
N VAL A 405 -9.56 -2.62 -14.77
CA VAL A 405 -10.30 -3.26 -15.87
C VAL A 405 -10.35 -4.74 -15.59
N GLU A 406 -11.53 -5.27 -15.38
CA GLU A 406 -11.76 -6.71 -15.18
C GLU A 406 -11.93 -7.38 -16.52
N LEU A 407 -11.16 -8.42 -16.75
CA LEU A 407 -11.24 -9.24 -17.95
C LEU A 407 -12.19 -10.42 -17.72
N ALA A 408 -12.83 -10.89 -18.79
CA ALA A 408 -13.63 -12.10 -18.73
C ALA A 408 -12.75 -13.27 -18.23
N PRO A 409 -13.17 -13.97 -17.17
CA PRO A 409 -12.34 -14.99 -16.54
C PRO A 409 -12.18 -16.20 -17.44
N ASP A 410 -10.97 -16.76 -17.46
CA ASP A 410 -10.67 -18.08 -18.05
C ASP A 410 -10.39 -19.08 -16.93
N ALA A 411 -11.36 -19.95 -16.64
CA ALA A 411 -11.23 -20.94 -15.57
C ALA A 411 -10.09 -21.96 -15.82
N SER A 412 -9.67 -22.15 -17.08
CA SER A 412 -8.57 -23.06 -17.44
C SER A 412 -7.19 -22.44 -17.19
N ALA A 413 -7.09 -21.10 -17.18
CA ALA A 413 -5.85 -20.35 -17.03
C ALA A 413 -6.06 -19.02 -16.30
N PRO A 414 -6.47 -19.01 -15.01
CA PRO A 414 -6.77 -17.80 -14.27
C PRO A 414 -5.59 -16.82 -14.24
N GLY A 415 -5.86 -15.54 -14.57
CA GLY A 415 -4.87 -14.46 -14.57
C GLY A 415 -3.89 -14.48 -15.74
N LYS A 416 -3.87 -15.50 -16.58
CA LYS A 416 -2.93 -15.59 -17.72
C LYS A 416 -3.13 -14.45 -18.72
N LYS A 417 -4.37 -14.20 -19.13
CA LYS A 417 -4.71 -13.13 -20.08
C LYS A 417 -4.26 -11.75 -19.55
N ALA A 418 -4.56 -11.44 -18.30
CA ALA A 418 -4.12 -10.19 -17.68
C ALA A 418 -2.59 -10.06 -17.64
N PHE A 419 -1.88 -11.14 -17.38
CA PHE A 419 -0.42 -11.16 -17.39
C PHE A 419 0.15 -10.96 -18.81
N GLU A 420 -0.42 -11.54 -19.84
CA GLU A 420 0.00 -11.35 -21.24
C GLU A 420 -0.25 -9.90 -21.70
N ILE A 421 -1.40 -9.32 -21.38
CA ILE A 421 -1.71 -7.92 -21.66
C ILE A 421 -0.76 -6.99 -20.92
N PHE A 422 -0.46 -7.24 -19.66
CA PHE A 422 0.55 -6.51 -18.90
C PHE A 422 1.91 -6.49 -19.59
N ARG A 423 2.39 -7.65 -20.07
CA ARG A 423 3.64 -7.74 -20.81
C ARG A 423 3.59 -6.95 -22.11
N SER A 424 2.49 -7.03 -22.84
CA SER A 424 2.26 -6.28 -24.07
C SER A 424 2.29 -4.76 -23.80
N CYS A 425 1.65 -4.29 -22.72
CA CYS A 425 1.72 -2.89 -22.29
C CYS A 425 3.16 -2.46 -21.98
N PHE A 426 3.93 -3.27 -21.25
CA PHE A 426 5.32 -2.98 -20.93
C PHE A 426 6.20 -2.85 -22.20
N GLN A 427 6.02 -3.76 -23.15
CA GLN A 427 6.72 -3.70 -24.44
C GLN A 427 6.37 -2.42 -25.24
N GLN A 428 5.14 -1.91 -25.07
CA GLN A 428 4.66 -0.67 -25.69
C GLN A 428 4.95 0.59 -24.83
N GLY A 429 5.77 0.48 -23.79
CA GLY A 429 6.24 1.61 -22.98
C GLY A 429 5.30 2.05 -21.86
N VAL A 430 4.42 1.17 -21.36
CA VAL A 430 3.52 1.46 -20.24
C VAL A 430 3.61 0.36 -19.17
N TRP A 431 3.89 0.77 -17.92
CA TRP A 431 3.93 -0.11 -16.76
C TRP A 431 2.60 -0.08 -16.01
N ILE A 432 1.85 -1.19 -16.02
CA ILE A 432 0.61 -1.40 -15.26
C ILE A 432 0.74 -2.63 -14.38
N ARG A 433 -0.31 -3.03 -13.63
CA ARG A 433 -0.27 -4.21 -12.75
C ARG A 433 -1.39 -5.20 -13.05
N PRO A 434 -1.07 -6.49 -13.27
CA PRO A 434 -2.07 -7.55 -13.27
C PRO A 434 -2.39 -7.96 -11.83
N ALA A 435 -3.69 -8.17 -11.51
CA ALA A 435 -4.18 -8.68 -10.23
C ALA A 435 -5.29 -9.72 -10.47
N GLY A 436 -4.93 -11.01 -10.56
CA GLY A 436 -5.81 -12.03 -11.09
C GLY A 436 -6.22 -11.67 -12.52
N ASP A 437 -7.51 -11.64 -12.80
CA ASP A 437 -8.06 -11.23 -14.10
C ASP A 437 -8.26 -9.71 -14.24
N ASN A 438 -7.70 -8.91 -13.31
CA ASN A 438 -7.76 -7.45 -13.38
C ASN A 438 -6.46 -6.85 -13.89
N LEU A 439 -6.59 -5.75 -14.65
CA LEU A 439 -5.51 -4.83 -15.01
C LEU A 439 -5.71 -3.56 -14.18
N VAL A 440 -4.78 -3.24 -13.29
CA VAL A 440 -4.89 -2.09 -12.39
C VAL A 440 -3.98 -0.96 -12.86
N VAL A 441 -4.53 0.27 -12.84
CA VAL A 441 -3.82 1.52 -13.09
C VAL A 441 -3.96 2.44 -11.89
N CYS A 442 -2.87 3.10 -11.52
CA CYS A 442 -2.79 3.96 -10.34
C CYS A 442 -1.56 4.88 -10.47
N PRO A 443 -1.57 5.81 -11.43
CA PRO A 443 -0.39 6.60 -11.80
C PRO A 443 0.00 7.57 -10.67
N PRO A 444 1.22 8.12 -10.68
CA PRO A 444 1.61 9.24 -9.84
C PRO A 444 0.67 10.45 -9.99
N TYR A 445 0.53 11.26 -8.93
CA TYR A 445 -0.40 12.41 -8.89
C TYR A 445 -0.03 13.51 -9.89
N ILE A 446 1.23 13.53 -10.33
CA ILE A 446 1.73 14.45 -11.36
C ILE A 446 1.34 14.05 -12.79
N VAL A 447 0.57 12.98 -12.96
CA VAL A 447 0.07 12.53 -14.27
C VAL A 447 -0.64 13.66 -15.01
N THR A 448 -0.50 13.71 -16.32
CA THR A 448 -1.19 14.65 -17.22
C THR A 448 -2.21 13.91 -18.07
N ASP A 449 -3.14 14.65 -18.71
CA ASP A 449 -4.12 14.09 -19.61
C ASP A 449 -3.46 13.28 -20.74
N ALA A 450 -2.36 13.80 -21.32
CA ALA A 450 -1.60 13.10 -22.34
C ALA A 450 -1.00 11.76 -21.85
N HIS A 451 -0.52 11.71 -20.61
CA HIS A 451 -0.06 10.46 -19.99
C HIS A 451 -1.22 9.47 -19.82
N ILE A 452 -2.40 9.94 -19.38
CA ILE A 452 -3.61 9.13 -19.21
C ILE A 452 -4.05 8.56 -20.57
N GLU A 453 -4.12 9.40 -21.61
CA GLU A 453 -4.43 8.96 -22.99
C GLU A 453 -3.46 7.88 -23.47
N GLN A 454 -2.16 8.06 -23.23
CA GLN A 454 -1.15 7.07 -23.62
C GLN A 454 -1.30 5.75 -22.85
N ILE A 455 -1.52 5.82 -21.52
CA ILE A 455 -1.73 4.62 -20.68
C ILE A 455 -2.95 3.85 -21.17
N VAL A 456 -4.09 4.52 -21.27
CA VAL A 456 -5.37 3.88 -21.60
C VAL A 456 -5.39 3.43 -23.07
N GLY A 457 -4.86 4.22 -23.99
CA GLY A 457 -4.72 3.84 -25.40
C GLY A 457 -3.83 2.62 -25.63
N THR A 458 -2.73 2.53 -24.85
CA THR A 458 -1.86 1.33 -24.88
C THR A 458 -2.59 0.10 -24.32
N MET A 459 -3.34 0.26 -23.24
CA MET A 459 -4.18 -0.82 -22.70
C MET A 459 -5.21 -1.30 -23.72
N ALA A 460 -5.88 -0.38 -24.42
CA ALA A 460 -6.87 -0.72 -25.45
C ALA A 460 -6.25 -1.56 -26.56
N LYS A 461 -5.09 -1.16 -27.08
CA LYS A 461 -4.36 -1.93 -28.10
C LYS A 461 -3.97 -3.31 -27.58
N ALA A 462 -3.41 -3.39 -26.38
CA ALA A 462 -2.98 -4.66 -25.79
C ALA A 462 -4.18 -5.60 -25.53
N ILE A 463 -5.30 -5.08 -25.01
CA ILE A 463 -6.53 -5.86 -24.81
C ILE A 463 -7.05 -6.42 -26.15
N SER A 464 -7.13 -5.57 -27.18
CA SER A 464 -7.61 -5.99 -28.52
C SER A 464 -6.71 -7.03 -29.19
N GLN A 465 -5.40 -7.01 -28.89
CA GLN A 465 -4.45 -8.01 -29.42
C GLN A 465 -4.58 -9.37 -28.74
N HIS A 466 -5.17 -9.43 -27.52
CA HIS A 466 -5.33 -10.63 -26.71
C HIS A 466 -6.80 -11.00 -26.45
N ALA A 467 -7.73 -10.40 -27.23
CA ALA A 467 -9.18 -10.61 -27.09
C ALA A 467 -9.63 -12.02 -27.47
#